data_fdb9b585bc3848df66b83387c2e270dc
#
_entry.id   fdb9b585bc3848df66b83387c2e270dc
#
_cell.length_a   1.000
_cell.length_b   1.000
_cell.length_c   1.000
_cell.angle_alpha   90.00
_cell.angle_beta   90.00
_cell.angle_gamma   90.00
#
_symmetry.space_group_name_H-M   'P 1'
#
loop_
_entity.id
_entity.type
_entity.pdbx_description
1 polymer ?
#
loop_
_entity_poly.entity_id
_entity_poly.type
_entity_poly.pdbx_seq_one_letter_code
_entity_poly.pdbx_strand_id
1 'polypeptide(L)'
;MRPLLPILSACALLAACGNEDVQPEPVRPVLSTLVEPQVQSQLGRFAGAIQARYESTLGFRVSGRIARRWLDVGARVSPGDTLATLDPTDQQNQLRAAEGDLAKVQAQWINAQANARRQQQLYDRGVGAQAQLDIAQTDLKTTGASLEQARSAVSQARDQLGYSTLRSDHAAVVTAWQAEAGQTVSAGQAVVTLARPDVKEAVIDLPIPLAEQLDKDLTFTVASQLDPGINTTATLRELEPQADATTRTRRARLTLTSTPDAFHLGTAVSVTLTSAVSPRSELPLTALLERDGKTQVWVVDPQQKTVATRDVALIERTADSIVLASGVQPGERVVTAGVNSLKPGQKVTFDEDAQ
;
A
#
# COMPACT_ATOMS: atom_id res chain seq x y z
N MET A 1 30.10 -60.98 107.15
CA MET A 1 29.74 -59.64 107.38
C MET A 1 29.94 -58.78 106.20
N ARG A 2 29.19 -58.83 105.21
CA ARG A 2 28.98 -57.93 104.08
C ARG A 2 27.97 -58.57 103.16
N PRO A 3 26.84 -57.96 102.84
CA PRO A 3 25.92 -58.48 101.85
C PRO A 3 26.20 -57.88 100.47
N LEU A 4 26.10 -58.66 99.46
CA LEU A 4 26.05 -58.34 98.07
C LEU A 4 24.60 -58.13 97.67
N LEU A 5 24.33 -57.03 97.00
CA LEU A 5 23.03 -56.62 96.53
C LEU A 5 23.00 -56.54 94.96
N PRO A 6 21.87 -56.79 94.34
CA PRO A 6 21.82 -57.28 92.97
C PRO A 6 21.75 -56.15 91.93
N ILE A 7 22.40 -56.38 90.82
CA ILE A 7 22.29 -55.68 89.58
C ILE A 7 21.28 -56.41 88.73
N LEU A 8 20.02 -55.87 88.68
CA LEU A 8 19.02 -56.38 87.75
C LEU A 8 17.94 -55.33 87.52
N SER A 9 18.24 -54.26 86.79
CA SER A 9 17.20 -53.37 86.32
C SER A 9 17.79 -52.31 85.37
N ALA A 10 18.28 -52.62 84.16
CA ALA A 10 18.76 -51.68 83.18
C ALA A 10 18.70 -52.21 81.74
N CYS A 11 17.69 -53.01 81.38
CA CYS A 11 17.54 -53.46 79.97
C CYS A 11 16.14 -53.22 79.35
N ALA A 12 15.38 -52.25 79.80
CA ALA A 12 14.02 -52.09 79.28
C ALA A 12 13.70 -50.67 78.78
N LEU A 13 14.68 -49.94 78.18
CA LEU A 13 14.42 -48.54 77.63
C LEU A 13 15.11 -48.30 76.31
N LEU A 14 15.21 -49.24 75.35
CA LEU A 14 15.77 -49.03 74.01
C LEU A 14 14.82 -49.55 72.91
N ALA A 15 13.52 -49.27 73.04
CA ALA A 15 12.56 -49.47 71.98
C ALA A 15 11.76 -48.17 71.75
N ALA A 16 12.44 -47.00 71.58
CA ALA A 16 11.85 -45.82 71.00
C ALA A 16 12.20 -45.86 69.53
N CYS A 17 11.27 -46.34 68.71
CA CYS A 17 11.28 -46.27 67.27
C CYS A 17 11.44 -44.82 66.84
N GLY A 18 12.50 -44.52 66.13
CA GLY A 18 12.62 -43.28 65.35
C GLY A 18 11.52 -43.25 64.31
N ASN A 19 10.57 -42.39 64.49
CA ASN A 19 9.80 -41.87 63.36
C ASN A 19 10.81 -41.14 62.51
N GLU A 20 11.17 -41.60 61.32
CA GLU A 20 11.79 -40.81 60.28
C GLU A 20 10.76 -39.79 59.91
N ASP A 21 10.90 -38.55 60.45
CA ASP A 21 10.31 -37.36 59.87
C ASP A 21 10.86 -37.32 58.48
N VAL A 22 10.04 -37.74 57.52
CA VAL A 22 10.26 -37.42 56.07
C VAL A 22 10.24 -35.93 55.96
N GLN A 23 11.41 -35.28 55.98
CA GLN A 23 11.54 -33.86 55.72
C GLN A 23 10.88 -33.65 54.38
N PRO A 24 9.87 -32.74 54.28
CA PRO A 24 9.26 -32.42 53.01
C PRO A 24 10.37 -31.97 52.05
N GLU A 25 10.44 -32.60 50.89
CA GLU A 25 11.41 -32.21 49.86
C GLU A 25 11.34 -30.68 49.66
N PRO A 26 12.48 -29.99 49.68
CA PRO A 26 12.49 -28.54 49.57
C PRO A 26 11.84 -28.11 48.25
N VAL A 27 10.79 -27.32 48.35
CA VAL A 27 10.10 -26.75 47.15
C VAL A 27 11.07 -25.83 46.43
N ARG A 28 11.37 -26.15 45.19
CA ARG A 28 12.41 -25.45 44.41
C ARG A 28 11.78 -24.34 43.59
N PRO A 29 12.29 -23.08 43.66
CA PRO A 29 11.85 -22.03 42.76
C PRO A 29 12.37 -22.32 41.35
N VAL A 30 11.49 -22.16 40.35
CA VAL A 30 11.82 -22.28 38.94
C VAL A 30 11.36 -21.05 38.16
N LEU A 31 12.14 -20.63 37.18
CA LEU A 31 11.68 -19.68 36.19
C LEU A 31 10.87 -20.43 35.16
N SER A 32 9.74 -19.88 34.80
CA SER A 32 8.86 -20.48 33.78
C SER A 32 8.27 -19.41 32.89
N THR A 33 7.95 -19.80 31.68
CA THR A 33 7.23 -18.95 30.71
C THR A 33 5.92 -19.57 30.28
N LEU A 34 4.94 -18.74 29.94
CA LEU A 34 3.67 -19.19 29.38
C LEU A 34 3.89 -19.54 27.91
N VAL A 35 3.32 -20.65 27.45
CA VAL A 35 3.37 -21.03 26.04
C VAL A 35 2.33 -20.25 25.27
N GLU A 36 2.78 -19.34 24.41
CA GLU A 36 1.95 -18.60 23.48
C GLU A 36 2.10 -19.18 22.07
N PRO A 37 0.97 -19.52 21.39
CA PRO A 37 1.05 -20.04 20.05
C PRO A 37 1.37 -18.93 19.06
N GLN A 38 2.44 -19.09 18.31
CA GLN A 38 2.69 -18.28 17.14
C GLN A 38 1.93 -18.86 15.94
N VAL A 39 0.94 -18.13 15.46
CA VAL A 39 0.15 -18.48 14.27
C VAL A 39 0.58 -17.68 13.03
N GLN A 40 1.50 -16.74 13.21
CA GLN A 40 2.05 -15.89 12.16
C GLN A 40 3.57 -15.81 12.27
N SER A 41 4.24 -15.82 11.13
CA SER A 41 5.68 -15.56 11.02
C SER A 41 5.89 -14.22 10.36
N GLN A 42 6.68 -13.35 10.97
CA GLN A 42 7.08 -12.08 10.36
C GLN A 42 8.18 -12.34 9.33
N LEU A 43 7.90 -12.06 8.05
CA LEU A 43 8.84 -12.21 6.94
C LEU A 43 9.75 -11.00 6.75
N GLY A 44 9.33 -9.84 7.26
CA GLY A 44 10.11 -8.62 7.21
C GLY A 44 9.29 -7.37 7.50
N ARG A 45 10.05 -6.27 7.66
CA ARG A 45 9.51 -4.92 7.83
C ARG A 45 10.15 -3.99 6.81
N PHE A 46 9.34 -3.30 6.02
CA PHE A 46 9.76 -2.50 4.87
C PHE A 46 9.31 -1.06 5.03
N ALA A 47 10.20 -0.13 4.71
CA ALA A 47 9.85 1.28 4.63
C ALA A 47 9.06 1.55 3.34
N GLY A 48 8.09 2.43 3.41
CA GLY A 48 7.28 2.84 2.28
C GLY A 48 6.68 4.21 2.45
N ALA A 49 5.83 4.59 1.51
CA ALA A 49 5.09 5.84 1.55
C ALA A 49 3.65 5.66 1.05
N ILE A 50 2.76 6.48 1.59
CA ILE A 50 1.40 6.58 1.07
C ILE A 50 1.42 7.41 -0.22
N GLN A 51 0.88 6.85 -1.30
CA GLN A 51 0.76 7.50 -2.60
C GLN A 51 -0.69 7.49 -3.07
N ALA A 52 -1.02 8.40 -3.97
CA ALA A 52 -2.29 8.31 -4.69
C ALA A 52 -2.21 7.15 -5.69
N ARG A 53 -3.27 6.37 -5.78
CA ARG A 53 -3.35 5.32 -6.79
C ARG A 53 -3.38 5.87 -8.21
N TYR A 54 -4.02 7.04 -8.38
CA TYR A 54 -4.17 7.70 -9.67
C TYR A 54 -3.52 9.08 -9.60
N GLU A 55 -2.49 9.23 -10.41
CA GLU A 55 -1.77 10.47 -10.59
C GLU A 55 -1.68 10.76 -12.09
N SER A 56 -1.93 11.99 -12.49
CA SER A 56 -1.90 12.43 -13.88
C SER A 56 -1.09 13.70 -14.01
N THR A 57 -0.20 13.72 -14.99
CA THR A 57 0.55 14.92 -15.34
C THR A 57 -0.10 15.57 -16.55
N LEU A 58 -0.52 16.82 -16.39
CA LEU A 58 -1.21 17.60 -17.42
C LEU A 58 -0.30 18.63 -18.04
N GLY A 59 -0.51 18.86 -19.33
CA GLY A 59 0.16 19.89 -20.11
C GLY A 59 -0.79 20.53 -21.10
N PHE A 60 -0.38 21.68 -21.66
CA PHE A 60 -1.14 22.34 -22.71
C PHE A 60 -1.06 21.57 -24.02
N ARG A 61 -2.14 21.61 -24.80
CA ARG A 61 -2.23 20.99 -26.13
C ARG A 61 -1.65 21.87 -27.24
N VAL A 62 -1.34 23.13 -26.92
CA VAL A 62 -0.71 24.11 -27.80
C VAL A 62 0.50 24.71 -27.09
N SER A 63 1.50 25.16 -27.86
CA SER A 63 2.66 25.87 -27.33
C SER A 63 2.33 27.31 -27.01
N GLY A 64 2.99 27.88 -26.00
CA GLY A 64 2.81 29.30 -25.65
C GLY A 64 3.49 29.64 -24.33
N ARG A 65 3.45 30.94 -23.97
CA ARG A 65 3.96 31.39 -22.67
C ARG A 65 2.85 31.32 -21.64
N ILE A 66 3.14 30.73 -20.46
CA ILE A 66 2.20 30.70 -19.33
C ILE A 66 1.96 32.12 -18.84
N ALA A 67 0.73 32.61 -19.01
CA ALA A 67 0.32 33.92 -18.54
C ALA A 67 0.06 33.89 -17.03
N ARG A 68 -0.63 32.87 -16.55
CA ARG A 68 -1.01 32.79 -15.15
C ARG A 68 -1.20 31.31 -14.69
N ARG A 69 -0.78 31.06 -13.45
CA ARG A 69 -1.13 29.89 -12.65
C ARG A 69 -2.20 30.33 -11.64
N TRP A 70 -3.30 29.60 -11.52
CA TRP A 70 -4.44 30.00 -10.70
C TRP A 70 -4.45 29.33 -9.33
N LEU A 71 -3.74 28.24 -9.16
CA LEU A 71 -3.79 27.39 -7.99
C LEU A 71 -2.37 27.03 -7.53
N ASP A 72 -2.22 26.84 -6.20
CA ASP A 72 -0.96 26.40 -5.61
C ASP A 72 -0.97 24.90 -5.32
N VAL A 73 0.22 24.34 -4.99
CA VAL A 73 0.36 22.97 -4.52
C VAL A 73 -0.49 22.77 -3.27
N GLY A 74 -1.19 21.64 -3.17
CA GLY A 74 -2.14 21.33 -2.11
C GLY A 74 -3.58 21.81 -2.37
N ALA A 75 -3.82 22.64 -3.38
CA ALA A 75 -5.18 23.06 -3.73
C ALA A 75 -6.02 21.89 -4.25
N ARG A 76 -7.27 21.82 -3.81
CA ARG A 76 -8.26 20.89 -4.35
C ARG A 76 -8.90 21.49 -5.59
N VAL A 77 -9.13 20.66 -6.60
CA VAL A 77 -9.73 21.02 -7.88
C VAL A 77 -10.93 20.13 -8.18
N SER A 78 -11.90 20.73 -8.85
CA SER A 78 -13.09 20.06 -9.39
C SER A 78 -12.99 19.95 -10.92
N PRO A 79 -13.77 19.06 -11.56
CA PRO A 79 -13.84 19.01 -13.01
C PRO A 79 -14.22 20.36 -13.60
N GLY A 80 -13.46 20.82 -14.58
CA GLY A 80 -13.65 22.12 -15.26
C GLY A 80 -12.86 23.29 -14.65
N ASP A 81 -12.31 23.14 -13.44
CA ASP A 81 -11.52 24.22 -12.82
C ASP A 81 -10.29 24.56 -13.67
N THR A 82 -10.02 25.87 -13.77
CA THR A 82 -8.87 26.37 -14.52
C THR A 82 -7.62 26.28 -13.66
N LEU A 83 -6.62 25.55 -14.16
CA LEU A 83 -5.33 25.35 -13.51
C LEU A 83 -4.34 26.45 -13.91
N ALA A 84 -4.18 26.64 -15.20
CA ALA A 84 -3.29 27.65 -15.77
C ALA A 84 -3.81 28.14 -17.12
N THR A 85 -3.30 29.29 -17.55
CA THR A 85 -3.63 29.87 -18.87
C THR A 85 -2.35 30.30 -19.60
N LEU A 86 -2.30 30.06 -20.90
CA LEU A 86 -1.30 30.66 -21.77
C LEU A 86 -1.70 32.11 -22.15
N ASP A 87 -0.76 32.90 -22.65
CA ASP A 87 -1.03 34.11 -23.37
C ASP A 87 -1.76 33.76 -24.67
N PRO A 88 -3.03 34.18 -24.85
CA PRO A 88 -3.86 33.72 -25.96
C PRO A 88 -3.72 34.58 -27.22
N THR A 89 -2.80 35.55 -27.24
CA THR A 89 -2.74 36.58 -28.28
C THR A 89 -2.61 36.00 -29.68
N ASP A 90 -1.74 35.01 -29.86
CA ASP A 90 -1.52 34.38 -31.18
C ASP A 90 -2.75 33.60 -31.63
N GLN A 91 -3.36 32.80 -30.73
CA GLN A 91 -4.55 32.01 -31.03
C GLN A 91 -5.77 32.92 -31.32
N GLN A 92 -5.89 34.01 -30.58
CA GLN A 92 -6.94 35.02 -30.88
C GLN A 92 -6.74 35.68 -32.26
N ASN A 93 -5.51 35.97 -32.65
CA ASN A 93 -5.20 36.49 -33.97
C ASN A 93 -5.54 35.50 -35.09
N GLN A 94 -5.20 34.21 -34.88
CA GLN A 94 -5.55 33.13 -35.82
C GLN A 94 -7.06 32.95 -35.94
N LEU A 95 -7.81 33.02 -34.84
CA LEU A 95 -9.26 32.93 -34.87
C LEU A 95 -9.86 34.13 -35.67
N ARG A 96 -9.40 35.35 -35.40
CA ARG A 96 -9.88 36.54 -36.14
C ARG A 96 -9.58 36.47 -37.65
N ALA A 97 -8.41 35.92 -38.02
CA ALA A 97 -8.08 35.73 -39.44
C ALA A 97 -9.02 34.70 -40.10
N ALA A 98 -9.27 33.56 -39.45
CA ALA A 98 -10.20 32.56 -39.95
C ALA A 98 -11.65 33.07 -40.05
N GLU A 99 -12.10 33.88 -39.10
CA GLU A 99 -13.43 34.53 -39.13
C GLU A 99 -13.53 35.55 -40.32
N GLY A 100 -12.45 36.28 -40.59
CA GLY A 100 -12.38 37.16 -41.76
C GLY A 100 -12.48 36.41 -43.09
N ASP A 101 -11.76 35.31 -43.24
CA ASP A 101 -11.83 34.42 -44.40
C ASP A 101 -13.22 33.80 -44.56
N LEU A 102 -13.85 33.35 -43.48
CA LEU A 102 -15.23 32.84 -43.51
C LEU A 102 -16.21 33.93 -44.04
N ALA A 103 -16.11 35.14 -43.54
CA ALA A 103 -16.97 36.24 -44.01
C ALA A 103 -16.82 36.50 -45.49
N LYS A 104 -15.58 36.49 -46.02
CA LYS A 104 -15.27 36.65 -47.45
C LYS A 104 -15.90 35.52 -48.30
N VAL A 105 -15.67 34.25 -47.90
CA VAL A 105 -16.17 33.10 -48.65
C VAL A 105 -17.70 33.04 -48.57
N GLN A 106 -18.31 33.41 -47.45
CA GLN A 106 -19.75 33.48 -47.27
C GLN A 106 -20.37 34.49 -48.25
N ALA A 107 -19.74 35.67 -48.45
CA ALA A 107 -20.21 36.66 -49.44
C ALA A 107 -20.11 36.09 -50.86
N GLN A 108 -19.05 35.37 -51.20
CA GLN A 108 -18.89 34.72 -52.51
C GLN A 108 -19.99 33.68 -52.76
N TRP A 109 -20.27 32.81 -51.77
CA TRP A 109 -21.33 31.82 -51.86
C TRP A 109 -22.72 32.45 -52.04
N ILE A 110 -23.05 33.55 -51.31
CA ILE A 110 -24.29 34.29 -51.45
C ILE A 110 -24.44 34.79 -52.89
N ASN A 111 -23.37 35.36 -53.47
CA ASN A 111 -23.38 35.84 -54.84
C ASN A 111 -23.56 34.69 -55.84
N ALA A 112 -22.87 33.57 -55.70
CA ALA A 112 -23.01 32.38 -56.53
C ALA A 112 -24.45 31.82 -56.45
N GLN A 113 -25.02 31.78 -55.25
CA GLN A 113 -26.40 31.32 -55.01
C GLN A 113 -27.41 32.24 -55.75
N ALA A 114 -27.24 33.55 -55.64
CA ALA A 114 -28.10 34.52 -56.33
C ALA A 114 -27.98 34.37 -57.86
N ASN A 115 -26.75 34.15 -58.37
CA ASN A 115 -26.49 33.95 -59.79
C ASN A 115 -27.13 32.66 -60.31
N ALA A 116 -26.93 31.53 -59.60
CA ALA A 116 -27.53 30.22 -59.97
C ALA A 116 -29.06 30.31 -60.01
N ARG A 117 -29.68 30.95 -59.00
CA ARG A 117 -31.14 31.19 -59.01
C ARG A 117 -31.59 32.00 -60.23
N ARG A 118 -30.86 33.04 -60.62
CA ARG A 118 -31.15 33.91 -61.78
C ARG A 118 -31.03 33.13 -63.09
N GLN A 119 -29.97 32.34 -63.28
CA GLN A 119 -29.78 31.52 -64.48
C GLN A 119 -30.85 30.43 -64.57
N GLN A 120 -31.25 29.83 -63.47
CA GLN A 120 -32.35 28.84 -63.45
C GLN A 120 -33.67 29.51 -63.92
N GLN A 121 -34.03 30.69 -63.43
CA GLN A 121 -35.23 31.41 -63.84
C GLN A 121 -35.22 31.82 -65.34
N LEU A 122 -34.06 32.18 -65.91
CA LEU A 122 -33.91 32.50 -67.35
C LEU A 122 -34.06 31.23 -68.17
N TYR A 123 -33.49 30.11 -67.74
CA TYR A 123 -33.60 28.83 -68.40
C TYR A 123 -35.06 28.32 -68.42
N ASP A 124 -35.75 28.39 -67.30
CA ASP A 124 -37.15 27.97 -67.13
C ASP A 124 -38.10 28.80 -68.02
N ARG A 125 -37.72 30.03 -68.33
CA ARG A 125 -38.46 30.91 -69.25
C ARG A 125 -38.07 30.72 -70.74
N GLY A 126 -37.14 29.78 -71.03
CA GLY A 126 -36.70 29.52 -72.39
C GLY A 126 -35.74 30.52 -73.02
N VAL A 127 -35.19 31.52 -72.23
CA VAL A 127 -34.31 32.62 -72.71
C VAL A 127 -32.85 32.43 -72.26
N GLY A 128 -32.57 31.42 -71.45
CA GLY A 128 -31.22 31.12 -70.92
C GLY A 128 -30.63 29.90 -71.61
N ALA A 129 -29.30 29.83 -71.78
CA ALA A 129 -28.55 28.69 -72.29
C ALA A 129 -28.28 27.67 -71.18
N GLN A 130 -28.44 26.38 -71.44
CA GLN A 130 -28.16 25.27 -70.54
C GLN A 130 -26.74 25.37 -70.00
N ALA A 131 -25.74 25.62 -70.84
CA ALA A 131 -24.33 25.76 -70.45
C ALA A 131 -24.10 26.86 -69.39
N GLN A 132 -24.82 27.97 -69.45
CA GLN A 132 -24.72 29.02 -68.43
C GLN A 132 -25.32 28.61 -67.10
N LEU A 133 -26.39 27.82 -67.11
CA LEU A 133 -26.99 27.24 -65.89
C LEU A 133 -26.01 26.24 -65.28
N ASP A 134 -25.42 25.35 -66.06
CA ASP A 134 -24.46 24.31 -65.57
C ASP A 134 -23.21 25.00 -64.93
N ILE A 135 -22.70 26.06 -65.52
CA ILE A 135 -21.58 26.82 -64.97
C ILE A 135 -22.00 27.47 -63.65
N ALA A 136 -23.17 28.11 -63.54
CA ALA A 136 -23.62 28.76 -62.33
C ALA A 136 -23.92 27.75 -61.19
N GLN A 137 -24.43 26.55 -61.52
CA GLN A 137 -24.65 25.49 -60.56
C GLN A 137 -23.32 24.92 -60.11
N THR A 138 -22.33 24.79 -60.96
CA THR A 138 -20.99 24.32 -60.58
C THR A 138 -20.30 25.35 -59.67
N ASP A 139 -20.39 26.64 -59.95
CA ASP A 139 -19.87 27.71 -59.11
C ASP A 139 -20.55 27.75 -57.76
N LEU A 140 -21.84 27.54 -57.68
CA LEU A 140 -22.56 27.42 -56.40
C LEU A 140 -22.06 26.23 -55.58
N LYS A 141 -21.80 25.06 -56.21
CA LYS A 141 -21.26 23.88 -55.54
C LYS A 141 -19.85 24.10 -55.01
N THR A 142 -18.99 24.69 -55.84
CA THR A 142 -17.58 24.94 -55.43
C THR A 142 -17.46 25.99 -54.35
N THR A 143 -18.22 27.09 -54.43
CA THR A 143 -18.26 28.09 -53.35
C THR A 143 -18.92 27.55 -52.08
N GLY A 144 -19.90 26.65 -52.19
CA GLY A 144 -20.48 25.93 -51.06
C GLY A 144 -19.45 25.05 -50.35
N ALA A 145 -18.64 24.29 -51.08
CA ALA A 145 -17.57 23.51 -50.51
C ALA A 145 -16.51 24.38 -49.81
N SER A 146 -16.16 25.53 -50.43
CA SER A 146 -15.24 26.50 -49.82
C SER A 146 -15.80 27.12 -48.53
N LEU A 147 -17.12 27.34 -48.47
CA LEU A 147 -17.79 27.82 -47.24
C LEU A 147 -17.66 26.81 -46.09
N GLU A 148 -17.89 25.51 -46.35
CA GLU A 148 -17.74 24.45 -45.33
C GLU A 148 -16.27 24.34 -44.88
N GLN A 149 -15.32 24.47 -45.80
CA GLN A 149 -13.90 24.51 -45.45
C GLN A 149 -13.58 25.71 -44.54
N ALA A 150 -14.06 26.90 -44.84
CA ALA A 150 -13.83 28.10 -44.02
C ALA A 150 -14.50 27.95 -42.61
N ARG A 151 -15.70 27.35 -42.53
CA ARG A 151 -16.35 27.08 -41.26
C ARG A 151 -15.51 26.10 -40.40
N SER A 152 -14.97 25.06 -41.01
CA SER A 152 -14.09 24.09 -40.33
C SER A 152 -12.80 24.78 -39.82
N ALA A 153 -12.21 25.71 -40.59
CA ALA A 153 -11.04 26.47 -40.16
C ALA A 153 -11.32 27.37 -38.95
N VAL A 154 -12.50 28.01 -38.88
CA VAL A 154 -12.93 28.79 -37.71
C VAL A 154 -13.10 27.88 -36.49
N SER A 155 -13.73 26.70 -36.66
CA SER A 155 -13.87 25.73 -35.55
C SER A 155 -12.52 25.29 -35.01
N GLN A 156 -11.57 24.95 -35.90
CA GLN A 156 -10.20 24.57 -35.53
C GLN A 156 -9.48 25.68 -34.76
N ALA A 157 -9.56 26.94 -35.24
CA ALA A 157 -8.91 28.07 -34.57
C ALA A 157 -9.53 28.35 -33.19
N ARG A 158 -10.86 28.14 -33.05
CA ARG A 158 -11.57 28.27 -31.77
C ARG A 158 -11.14 27.20 -30.79
N ASP A 159 -10.99 25.95 -31.24
CA ASP A 159 -10.49 24.86 -30.42
C ASP A 159 -9.06 25.13 -29.94
N GLN A 160 -8.18 25.60 -30.82
CA GLN A 160 -6.80 25.98 -30.45
C GLN A 160 -6.78 27.11 -29.41
N LEU A 161 -7.67 28.10 -29.52
CA LEU A 161 -7.83 29.12 -28.48
C LEU A 161 -8.31 28.51 -27.16
N GLY A 162 -9.24 27.57 -27.21
CA GLY A 162 -9.70 26.82 -26.03
C GLY A 162 -8.57 26.05 -25.33
N TYR A 163 -7.63 25.51 -26.11
CA TYR A 163 -6.44 24.78 -25.58
C TYR A 163 -5.42 25.68 -24.90
N SER A 164 -5.54 27.01 -24.99
CA SER A 164 -4.75 27.95 -24.20
C SER A 164 -5.16 28.01 -22.73
N THR A 165 -6.25 27.33 -22.34
CA THR A 165 -6.67 27.17 -20.93
C THR A 165 -6.54 25.73 -20.52
N LEU A 166 -5.67 25.47 -19.52
CA LEU A 166 -5.51 24.14 -18.92
C LEU A 166 -6.54 23.97 -17.83
N ARG A 167 -7.37 22.93 -17.94
CA ARG A 167 -8.43 22.60 -16.97
C ARG A 167 -8.27 21.20 -16.43
N SER A 168 -8.76 20.99 -15.22
CA SER A 168 -8.91 19.65 -14.66
C SER A 168 -10.12 18.93 -15.28
N ASP A 169 -9.98 17.67 -15.64
CA ASP A 169 -11.06 16.80 -16.13
C ASP A 169 -11.73 15.99 -15.02
N HIS A 170 -11.11 15.94 -13.82
CA HIS A 170 -11.61 15.20 -12.66
C HIS A 170 -11.32 15.94 -11.35
N ALA A 171 -11.94 15.49 -10.26
CA ALA A 171 -11.64 15.97 -8.91
C ALA A 171 -10.27 15.45 -8.46
N ALA A 172 -9.39 16.34 -7.99
CA ALA A 172 -8.02 16.01 -7.63
C ALA A 172 -7.42 17.03 -6.64
N VAL A 173 -6.15 16.80 -6.28
CA VAL A 173 -5.31 17.74 -5.54
C VAL A 173 -4.06 18.01 -6.37
N VAL A 174 -3.63 19.26 -6.45
CA VAL A 174 -2.38 19.65 -7.11
C VAL A 174 -1.21 19.17 -6.25
N THR A 175 -0.39 18.26 -6.79
CA THR A 175 0.78 17.73 -6.06
C THR A 175 2.09 18.38 -6.45
N ALA A 176 2.22 18.80 -7.72
CA ALA A 176 3.44 19.47 -8.19
C ALA A 176 3.15 20.40 -9.39
N TRP A 177 3.97 21.43 -9.51
CA TRP A 177 4.10 22.25 -10.71
C TRP A 177 5.48 22.04 -11.33
N GLN A 178 5.51 21.73 -12.64
CA GLN A 178 6.74 21.54 -13.42
C GLN A 178 7.08 22.78 -14.27
N ALA A 179 6.14 23.74 -14.40
CA ALA A 179 6.34 24.97 -15.14
C ALA A 179 5.69 26.15 -14.39
N GLU A 180 6.33 27.32 -14.50
CA GLU A 180 5.94 28.53 -13.79
C GLU A 180 5.35 29.59 -14.72
N ALA A 181 4.62 30.56 -14.15
CA ALA A 181 4.12 31.72 -14.87
C ALA A 181 5.30 32.49 -15.49
N GLY A 182 5.14 32.95 -16.76
CA GLY A 182 6.18 33.58 -17.54
C GLY A 182 7.04 32.63 -18.37
N GLN A 183 7.04 31.33 -18.08
CA GLN A 183 7.77 30.31 -18.84
C GLN A 183 7.07 29.99 -20.15
N THR A 184 7.83 29.74 -21.21
CA THR A 184 7.33 29.18 -22.48
C THR A 184 7.36 27.69 -22.46
N VAL A 185 6.25 27.05 -22.81
CA VAL A 185 6.07 25.58 -22.83
C VAL A 185 5.68 25.12 -24.23
N SER A 186 6.10 23.89 -24.55
CA SER A 186 5.71 23.20 -25.76
C SER A 186 4.41 22.43 -25.58
N ALA A 187 3.72 22.13 -26.67
CA ALA A 187 2.57 21.23 -26.64
C ALA A 187 2.95 19.86 -26.07
N GLY A 188 2.18 19.36 -25.10
CA GLY A 188 2.44 18.09 -24.43
C GLY A 188 3.51 18.12 -23.32
N GLN A 189 4.18 19.24 -23.09
CA GLN A 189 5.11 19.41 -22.00
C GLN A 189 4.38 19.34 -20.66
N ALA A 190 4.95 18.61 -19.69
CA ALA A 190 4.45 18.53 -18.33
C ALA A 190 4.40 19.91 -17.66
N VAL A 191 3.25 20.29 -17.11
CA VAL A 191 3.03 21.59 -16.45
C VAL A 191 2.59 21.41 -15.00
N VAL A 192 1.66 20.52 -14.74
CA VAL A 192 1.10 20.28 -13.40
C VAL A 192 0.79 18.81 -13.20
N THR A 193 1.04 18.33 -12.00
CA THR A 193 0.66 16.97 -11.58
C THR A 193 -0.51 17.04 -10.61
N LEU A 194 -1.53 16.24 -10.92
CA LEU A 194 -2.75 16.09 -10.13
C LEU A 194 -2.82 14.65 -9.58
N ALA A 195 -3.18 14.53 -8.31
CA ALA A 195 -3.40 13.23 -7.66
C ALA A 195 -4.83 13.12 -7.13
N ARG A 196 -5.43 11.95 -7.25
CA ARG A 196 -6.75 11.68 -6.66
C ARG A 196 -6.58 11.26 -5.20
N PRO A 197 -7.08 12.07 -4.24
CA PRO A 197 -6.88 11.82 -2.82
C PRO A 197 -7.83 10.77 -2.23
N ASP A 198 -8.86 10.36 -2.98
CA ASP A 198 -9.91 9.43 -2.57
C ASP A 198 -9.43 7.96 -2.52
N VAL A 199 -8.45 7.60 -3.35
CA VAL A 199 -7.87 6.26 -3.38
C VAL A 199 -6.37 6.33 -3.14
N LYS A 200 -5.98 5.93 -1.94
CA LYS A 200 -4.57 5.88 -1.53
C LYS A 200 -4.08 4.45 -1.46
N GLU A 201 -2.81 4.25 -1.68
CA GLU A 201 -2.13 2.96 -1.55
C GLU A 201 -0.80 3.15 -0.82
N ALA A 202 -0.32 2.08 -0.16
CA ALA A 202 1.03 2.06 0.35
C ALA A 202 1.97 1.47 -0.71
N VAL A 203 3.08 2.14 -0.96
CA VAL A 203 4.09 1.70 -1.92
C VAL A 203 5.36 1.35 -1.16
N ILE A 204 5.85 0.13 -1.37
CA ILE A 204 7.07 -0.40 -0.77
C ILE A 204 7.95 -1.04 -1.83
N ASP A 205 9.23 -1.13 -1.56
CA ASP A 205 10.19 -1.83 -2.39
C ASP A 205 10.64 -3.12 -1.67
N LEU A 206 10.38 -4.29 -2.30
CA LEU A 206 10.65 -5.60 -1.75
C LEU A 206 11.90 -6.23 -2.38
N PRO A 207 12.79 -6.87 -1.61
CA PRO A 207 13.89 -7.67 -2.17
C PRO A 207 13.37 -8.77 -3.10
N ILE A 208 14.09 -9.02 -4.20
CA ILE A 208 13.69 -10.01 -5.22
C ILE A 208 13.36 -11.38 -4.62
N PRO A 209 14.19 -11.99 -3.72
CA PRO A 209 13.89 -13.31 -3.19
C PRO A 209 12.56 -13.38 -2.42
N LEU A 210 12.19 -12.30 -1.74
CA LEU A 210 10.90 -12.22 -1.02
C LEU A 210 9.75 -11.96 -2.00
N ALA A 211 9.97 -11.11 -3.00
CA ALA A 211 8.98 -10.80 -4.04
C ALA A 211 8.59 -12.03 -4.88
N GLU A 212 9.49 -13.00 -5.04
CA GLU A 212 9.23 -14.26 -5.74
C GLU A 212 8.46 -15.29 -4.89
N GLN A 213 8.48 -15.13 -3.56
CA GLN A 213 7.82 -16.00 -2.61
C GLN A 213 6.48 -15.45 -2.11
N LEU A 214 5.98 -14.35 -2.71
CA LEU A 214 4.71 -13.75 -2.31
C LEU A 214 3.54 -14.66 -2.67
N ASP A 215 3.07 -15.43 -1.69
CA ASP A 215 1.86 -16.24 -1.78
C ASP A 215 0.60 -15.41 -1.43
N LYS A 216 -0.58 -15.96 -1.77
CA LYS A 216 -1.87 -15.26 -1.60
C LYS A 216 -2.30 -15.07 -0.14
N ASP A 217 -1.69 -15.79 0.80
CA ASP A 217 -2.08 -15.80 2.22
C ASP A 217 -1.24 -14.85 3.09
N LEU A 218 -0.59 -13.86 2.45
CA LEU A 218 0.21 -12.88 3.15
C LEU A 218 -0.63 -11.70 3.62
N THR A 219 -0.40 -11.28 4.85
CA THR A 219 -1.02 -10.08 5.43
C THR A 219 0.03 -8.97 5.51
N PHE A 220 -0.35 -7.80 5.01
CA PHE A 220 0.44 -6.58 5.11
C PHE A 220 -0.19 -5.66 6.17
N THR A 221 0.57 -5.36 7.22
CA THR A 221 0.17 -4.36 8.21
C THR A 221 0.94 -3.07 7.93
N VAL A 222 0.24 -2.01 7.59
CA VAL A 222 0.78 -0.69 7.26
C VAL A 222 0.61 0.22 8.47
N ALA A 223 1.71 0.68 9.04
CA ALA A 223 1.71 1.56 10.21
C ALA A 223 2.46 2.87 9.89
N SER A 224 1.99 3.99 10.47
CA SER A 224 2.72 5.26 10.39
C SER A 224 4.08 5.12 11.07
N GLN A 225 5.14 5.68 10.47
CA GLN A 225 6.46 5.71 11.11
C GLN A 225 6.52 6.66 12.31
N LEU A 226 5.70 7.70 12.32
CA LEU A 226 5.64 8.69 13.41
C LEU A 226 4.83 8.18 14.60
N ASP A 227 3.74 7.47 14.34
CA ASP A 227 2.87 6.90 15.36
C ASP A 227 2.43 5.48 14.93
N PRO A 228 3.12 4.43 15.38
CA PRO A 228 2.80 3.04 15.03
C PRO A 228 1.41 2.58 15.50
N GLY A 229 0.77 3.30 16.44
CA GLY A 229 -0.61 3.06 16.85
C GLY A 229 -1.61 3.33 15.72
N ILE A 230 -1.25 4.20 14.75
CA ILE A 230 -2.04 4.46 13.56
C ILE A 230 -1.64 3.46 12.49
N ASN A 231 -2.45 2.42 12.34
CA ASN A 231 -2.18 1.34 11.39
C ASN A 231 -3.44 0.84 10.69
N THR A 232 -3.24 0.10 9.62
CA THR A 232 -4.28 -0.57 8.85
C THR A 232 -3.70 -1.81 8.19
N THR A 233 -4.56 -2.73 7.80
CA THR A 233 -4.17 -3.85 6.95
C THR A 233 -4.22 -3.45 5.47
N ALA A 234 -3.47 -4.19 4.65
CA ALA A 234 -3.46 -3.98 3.22
C ALA A 234 -3.32 -5.31 2.47
N THR A 235 -3.69 -5.30 1.20
CA THR A 235 -3.55 -6.42 0.28
C THR A 235 -2.66 -6.04 -0.89
N LEU A 236 -1.87 -6.99 -1.38
CA LEU A 236 -1.05 -6.78 -2.57
C LEU A 236 -1.98 -6.61 -3.79
N ARG A 237 -1.92 -5.44 -4.44
CA ARG A 237 -2.63 -5.15 -5.68
C ARG A 237 -1.76 -5.42 -6.89
N GLU A 238 -0.52 -4.97 -6.83
CA GLU A 238 0.40 -5.00 -7.96
C GLU A 238 1.83 -5.18 -7.48
N LEU A 239 2.57 -6.03 -8.16
CA LEU A 239 4.01 -6.18 -8.01
C LEU A 239 4.64 -5.89 -9.36
N GLU A 240 5.46 -4.84 -9.44
CA GLU A 240 6.11 -4.47 -10.70
C GLU A 240 6.95 -5.65 -11.21
N PRO A 241 6.81 -6.04 -12.50
CA PRO A 241 7.52 -7.19 -13.04
C PRO A 241 9.03 -6.95 -13.14
N GLN A 242 9.43 -5.70 -13.35
CA GLN A 242 10.82 -5.30 -13.48
C GLN A 242 11.39 -4.88 -12.13
N ALA A 243 12.56 -5.40 -11.79
CA ALA A 243 13.31 -4.94 -10.63
C ALA A 243 14.10 -3.68 -10.94
N ASP A 244 14.21 -2.78 -9.97
CA ASP A 244 15.14 -1.66 -10.03
C ASP A 244 16.58 -2.19 -10.03
N ALA A 245 17.37 -1.75 -11.02
CA ALA A 245 18.73 -2.25 -11.22
C ALA A 245 19.70 -1.82 -10.12
N THR A 246 19.44 -0.70 -9.44
CA THR A 246 20.31 -0.12 -8.42
C THR A 246 20.04 -0.75 -7.05
N THR A 247 18.76 -0.83 -6.66
CA THR A 247 18.36 -1.33 -5.34
C THR A 247 18.14 -2.84 -5.32
N ARG A 248 17.97 -3.48 -6.47
CA ARG A 248 17.62 -4.90 -6.64
C ARG A 248 16.32 -5.26 -5.92
N THR A 249 15.38 -4.33 -5.92
CA THR A 249 14.06 -4.49 -5.32
C THR A 249 12.97 -4.44 -6.39
N ARG A 250 11.82 -5.01 -6.10
CA ARG A 250 10.60 -4.89 -6.90
C ARG A 250 9.59 -4.06 -6.14
N ARG A 251 8.99 -3.10 -6.82
CA ARG A 251 7.98 -2.24 -6.22
C ARG A 251 6.67 -2.98 -6.08
N ALA A 252 6.13 -2.96 -4.86
CA ALA A 252 4.83 -3.50 -4.51
C ALA A 252 3.88 -2.36 -4.14
N ARG A 253 2.67 -2.39 -4.71
CA ARG A 253 1.59 -1.46 -4.44
C ARG A 253 0.50 -2.17 -3.66
N LEU A 254 0.17 -1.65 -2.50
CA LEU A 254 -0.71 -2.28 -1.54
C LEU A 254 -1.99 -1.45 -1.41
N THR A 255 -3.14 -2.07 -1.67
CA THR A 255 -4.45 -1.45 -1.40
C THR A 255 -4.74 -1.52 0.08
N LEU A 256 -4.98 -0.37 0.70
CA LEU A 256 -5.34 -0.26 2.12
C LEU A 256 -6.79 -0.71 2.34
N THR A 257 -7.04 -1.49 3.40
CA THR A 257 -8.40 -1.91 3.79
C THR A 257 -9.21 -0.73 4.33
N SER A 258 -8.55 0.15 5.05
CA SER A 258 -9.10 1.44 5.51
C SER A 258 -8.00 2.50 5.39
N THR A 259 -8.39 3.76 5.22
CA THR A 259 -7.42 4.85 5.10
C THR A 259 -7.59 5.77 6.31
N PRO A 260 -6.74 5.65 7.35
CA PRO A 260 -6.72 6.57 8.47
C PRO A 260 -6.51 8.02 7.99
N ASP A 261 -7.13 8.99 8.66
CA ASP A 261 -7.02 10.42 8.31
C ASP A 261 -5.57 10.92 8.31
N ALA A 262 -4.74 10.37 9.18
CA ALA A 262 -3.31 10.70 9.26
C ALA A 262 -2.49 10.20 8.06
N PHE A 263 -3.03 9.32 7.21
CA PHE A 263 -2.35 8.85 6.02
C PHE A 263 -2.54 9.84 4.86
N HIS A 264 -1.82 10.96 4.94
CA HIS A 264 -1.73 11.91 3.83
C HIS A 264 -0.81 11.38 2.72
N LEU A 265 -0.95 11.94 1.50
CA LEU A 265 0.00 11.65 0.42
C LEU A 265 1.41 12.05 0.85
N GLY A 266 2.38 11.15 0.63
CA GLY A 266 3.76 11.32 1.08
C GLY A 266 4.04 10.87 2.52
N THR A 267 3.03 10.45 3.31
CA THR A 267 3.26 9.93 4.66
C THR A 267 4.17 8.72 4.62
N ALA A 268 5.27 8.77 5.38
CA ALA A 268 6.17 7.65 5.55
C ALA A 268 5.52 6.56 6.42
N VAL A 269 5.52 5.34 5.91
CA VAL A 269 4.92 4.18 6.58
C VAL A 269 5.92 3.04 6.71
N SER A 270 5.67 2.19 7.69
CA SER A 270 6.37 0.91 7.85
C SER A 270 5.39 -0.22 7.58
N VAL A 271 5.71 -1.08 6.65
CA VAL A 271 4.87 -2.21 6.26
C VAL A 271 5.49 -3.49 6.80
N THR A 272 4.76 -4.16 7.69
CA THR A 272 5.14 -5.48 8.22
C THR A 272 4.44 -6.55 7.40
N LEU A 273 5.22 -7.47 6.88
CA LEU A 273 4.75 -8.62 6.12
C LEU A 273 4.72 -9.85 7.01
N THR A 274 3.55 -10.45 7.16
CA THR A 274 3.34 -11.68 7.94
C THR A 274 2.73 -12.78 7.09
N SER A 275 3.17 -14.02 7.32
CA SER A 275 2.59 -15.22 6.72
C SER A 275 1.89 -16.03 7.81
N ALA A 276 0.72 -16.58 7.49
CA ALA A 276 0.11 -17.58 8.36
C ALA A 276 0.99 -18.83 8.40
N VAL A 277 1.27 -19.32 9.60
CA VAL A 277 2.01 -20.57 9.80
C VAL A 277 1.18 -21.53 10.63
N SER A 278 1.44 -22.82 10.49
CA SER A 278 0.88 -23.81 11.41
C SER A 278 1.21 -23.41 12.85
N PRO A 279 0.27 -23.52 13.79
CA PRO A 279 0.50 -23.16 15.18
C PRO A 279 1.79 -23.78 15.69
N ARG A 280 2.68 -22.96 16.18
CA ARG A 280 3.98 -23.35 16.73
C ARG A 280 4.27 -22.52 17.97
N SER A 281 5.12 -23.03 18.86
CA SER A 281 5.48 -22.32 20.09
C SER A 281 6.96 -22.02 20.09
N GLU A 282 7.33 -20.79 20.38
CA GLU A 282 8.72 -20.39 20.58
C GLU A 282 9.03 -20.35 22.07
N LEU A 283 10.14 -20.97 22.46
CA LEU A 283 10.63 -21.01 23.82
C LEU A 283 12.12 -20.67 23.86
N PRO A 284 12.65 -20.13 24.97
CA PRO A 284 14.08 -19.94 25.13
C PRO A 284 14.83 -21.30 25.03
N LEU A 285 16.01 -21.30 24.42
CA LEU A 285 16.84 -22.49 24.27
C LEU A 285 17.11 -23.16 25.64
N THR A 286 17.14 -22.38 26.72
CA THR A 286 17.35 -22.87 28.09
C THR A 286 16.22 -23.76 28.64
N ALA A 287 15.04 -23.74 27.99
CA ALA A 287 13.93 -24.64 28.34
C ALA A 287 14.11 -26.07 27.83
N LEU A 288 15.07 -26.28 26.92
CA LEU A 288 15.30 -27.56 26.28
C LEU A 288 16.04 -28.51 27.21
N LEU A 289 15.50 -29.70 27.39
CA LEU A 289 16.11 -30.82 28.08
C LEU A 289 16.43 -31.91 27.06
N GLU A 290 17.70 -32.17 26.83
CA GLU A 290 18.17 -33.31 26.02
C GLU A 290 18.67 -34.41 26.95
N ARG A 291 17.95 -35.53 27.03
CA ARG A 291 18.31 -36.67 27.85
C ARG A 291 17.96 -37.98 27.13
N ASP A 292 18.88 -38.93 27.17
CA ASP A 292 18.72 -40.27 26.60
C ASP A 292 18.30 -40.28 25.12
N GLY A 293 18.80 -39.29 24.34
CA GLY A 293 18.49 -39.12 22.93
C GLY A 293 17.07 -38.57 22.66
N LYS A 294 16.36 -38.13 23.70
CA LYS A 294 15.04 -37.49 23.60
C LYS A 294 15.14 -35.98 23.81
N THR A 295 14.32 -35.26 23.07
CA THR A 295 14.13 -33.83 23.22
C THR A 295 12.87 -33.56 24.00
N GLN A 296 13.01 -32.95 25.18
CA GLN A 296 11.93 -32.77 26.15
C GLN A 296 11.92 -31.36 26.71
N VAL A 297 10.79 -30.99 27.32
CA VAL A 297 10.64 -29.80 28.15
C VAL A 297 9.98 -30.15 29.47
N TRP A 298 10.18 -29.32 30.49
CA TRP A 298 9.47 -29.45 31.76
C TRP A 298 8.20 -28.61 31.71
N VAL A 299 7.03 -29.23 31.82
CA VAL A 299 5.73 -28.59 31.94
C VAL A 299 5.34 -28.53 33.40
N VAL A 300 4.87 -27.36 33.85
CA VAL A 300 4.41 -27.12 35.22
C VAL A 300 2.92 -27.40 35.30
N ASP A 301 2.52 -28.25 36.25
CA ASP A 301 1.11 -28.37 36.66
C ASP A 301 0.79 -27.25 37.65
N PRO A 302 -0.06 -26.28 37.32
CA PRO A 302 -0.34 -25.15 38.20
C PRO A 302 -1.18 -25.53 39.45
N GLN A 303 -1.96 -26.61 39.36
CA GLN A 303 -2.82 -27.06 40.47
C GLN A 303 -2.02 -27.86 41.50
N GLN A 304 -1.20 -28.81 41.04
CA GLN A 304 -0.38 -29.67 41.90
C GLN A 304 0.96 -29.03 42.28
N LYS A 305 1.35 -27.96 41.59
CA LYS A 305 2.66 -27.30 41.72
C LYS A 305 3.81 -28.26 41.50
N THR A 306 3.69 -29.17 40.53
CA THR A 306 4.70 -30.17 40.17
C THR A 306 5.15 -30.04 38.73
N VAL A 307 6.30 -30.61 38.39
CA VAL A 307 6.84 -30.63 37.03
C VAL A 307 6.84 -32.00 36.43
N ALA A 308 6.52 -32.12 35.16
CA ALA A 308 6.61 -33.33 34.38
C ALA A 308 7.36 -33.11 33.07
N THR A 309 8.15 -34.10 32.64
CA THR A 309 8.79 -34.06 31.33
C THR A 309 7.78 -34.36 30.22
N ARG A 310 7.89 -33.68 29.09
CA ARG A 310 7.10 -33.93 27.90
C ARG A 310 7.99 -33.90 26.65
N ASP A 311 7.84 -34.93 25.81
CA ASP A 311 8.55 -35.02 24.53
C ASP A 311 8.02 -33.94 23.59
N VAL A 312 8.91 -33.26 22.88
CA VAL A 312 8.59 -32.19 21.97
C VAL A 312 9.22 -32.40 20.59
N ALA A 313 8.53 -31.93 19.54
CA ALA A 313 9.05 -31.96 18.18
C ALA A 313 9.61 -30.58 17.82
N LEU A 314 10.90 -30.52 17.56
CA LEU A 314 11.59 -29.29 17.13
C LEU A 314 11.41 -29.06 15.63
N ILE A 315 11.09 -27.80 15.27
CA ILE A 315 11.14 -27.29 13.87
C ILE A 315 12.50 -26.62 13.64
N GLU A 316 12.89 -25.76 14.58
CA GLU A 316 14.07 -24.91 14.43
C GLU A 316 14.77 -24.74 15.80
N ARG A 317 16.08 -24.59 15.76
CA ARG A 317 16.90 -24.23 16.91
C ARG A 317 17.85 -23.11 16.52
N THR A 318 17.77 -22.01 17.25
CA THR A 318 18.70 -20.88 17.13
C THR A 318 19.67 -20.85 18.31
N ALA A 319 20.50 -19.80 18.37
CA ALA A 319 21.42 -19.61 19.50
C ALA A 319 20.68 -19.32 20.82
N ASP A 320 19.48 -18.70 20.76
CA ASP A 320 18.77 -18.19 21.92
C ASP A 320 17.39 -18.82 22.12
N SER A 321 16.79 -19.42 21.07
CA SER A 321 15.43 -19.96 21.11
C SER A 321 15.28 -21.28 20.37
N ILE A 322 14.17 -21.98 20.66
CA ILE A 322 13.69 -23.17 19.98
C ILE A 322 12.25 -22.96 19.50
N VAL A 323 11.93 -23.47 18.33
CA VAL A 323 10.57 -23.49 17.78
C VAL A 323 10.04 -24.89 17.77
N LEU A 324 8.91 -25.12 18.44
CA LEU A 324 8.27 -26.43 18.62
C LEU A 324 7.07 -26.56 17.66
N ALA A 325 7.00 -27.71 16.96
CA ALA A 325 5.82 -28.10 16.18
C ALA A 325 4.69 -28.65 17.04
N SER A 326 5.06 -29.35 18.10
CA SER A 326 4.10 -30.01 18.97
C SER A 326 4.77 -30.43 20.31
N GLY A 327 3.95 -30.87 21.28
CA GLY A 327 4.38 -31.33 22.58
C GLY A 327 3.97 -30.40 23.71
N VAL A 328 3.66 -29.13 23.44
CA VAL A 328 3.12 -28.20 24.43
C VAL A 328 1.81 -27.61 23.92
N GLN A 329 0.93 -27.23 24.83
CA GLN A 329 -0.36 -26.60 24.51
C GLN A 329 -0.33 -25.09 24.85
N PRO A 330 -1.10 -24.28 24.12
CA PRO A 330 -1.27 -22.89 24.49
C PRO A 330 -1.76 -22.74 25.93
N GLY A 331 -1.13 -21.82 26.68
CA GLY A 331 -1.48 -21.56 28.08
C GLY A 331 -0.78 -22.50 29.10
N GLU A 332 -0.03 -23.48 28.65
CA GLU A 332 0.82 -24.24 29.56
C GLU A 332 2.06 -23.47 30.00
N ARG A 333 2.59 -23.74 31.19
CA ARG A 333 3.84 -23.15 31.66
C ARG A 333 4.99 -24.12 31.46
N VAL A 334 6.07 -23.62 30.87
CA VAL A 334 7.31 -24.37 30.64
C VAL A 334 8.45 -23.76 31.43
N VAL A 335 9.22 -24.63 32.13
CA VAL A 335 10.38 -24.18 32.88
C VAL A 335 11.50 -23.74 31.93
N THR A 336 12.05 -22.57 32.19
CA THR A 336 13.10 -21.94 31.34
C THR A 336 14.48 -21.93 32.01
N ALA A 337 14.58 -22.23 33.31
CA ALA A 337 15.86 -22.29 34.00
C ALA A 337 15.93 -23.45 34.97
N GLY A 338 17.12 -24.10 35.09
CA GLY A 338 17.37 -25.20 36.00
C GLY A 338 16.88 -26.55 35.49
N VAL A 339 16.57 -26.71 34.21
CA VAL A 339 15.96 -27.89 33.58
C VAL A 339 16.73 -29.21 33.84
N ASN A 340 18.06 -29.15 33.93
CA ASN A 340 18.91 -30.32 34.12
C ASN A 340 18.92 -30.91 35.57
N SER A 341 18.35 -30.18 36.52
CA SER A 341 18.41 -30.51 37.94
C SER A 341 17.04 -30.86 38.53
N LEU A 342 15.99 -30.89 37.71
CA LEU A 342 14.64 -31.30 38.14
C LEU A 342 14.41 -32.80 38.02
N LYS A 343 13.44 -33.27 38.80
CA LYS A 343 12.96 -34.66 38.75
C LYS A 343 11.48 -34.72 38.45
N PRO A 344 10.97 -35.71 37.74
CA PRO A 344 9.54 -35.87 37.50
C PRO A 344 8.76 -35.91 38.82
N GLY A 345 7.66 -35.17 38.90
CA GLY A 345 6.81 -35.04 40.07
C GLY A 345 7.35 -34.13 41.19
N GLN A 346 8.52 -33.50 40.99
CA GLN A 346 9.09 -32.59 41.97
C GLN A 346 8.19 -31.36 42.19
N LYS A 347 7.99 -31.00 43.48
CA LYS A 347 7.28 -29.75 43.83
C LYS A 347 8.13 -28.54 43.54
N VAL A 348 7.50 -27.55 42.90
CA VAL A 348 8.14 -26.28 42.47
C VAL A 348 7.30 -25.09 42.91
N THR A 349 7.97 -23.98 43.07
CA THR A 349 7.32 -22.65 43.14
C THR A 349 7.72 -21.85 41.89
N PHE A 350 6.80 -21.12 41.31
CA PHE A 350 7.00 -20.29 40.15
C PHE A 350 6.28 -18.97 40.35
N ASP A 351 6.79 -17.90 39.76
CA ASP A 351 6.13 -16.58 39.77
C ASP A 351 4.90 -16.65 38.87
N GLU A 352 3.73 -16.38 39.45
CA GLU A 352 2.44 -16.30 38.72
C GLU A 352 2.32 -15.00 37.93
N ASP A 353 3.09 -13.96 38.25
CA ASP A 353 2.94 -12.57 37.76
C ASP A 353 4.15 -12.05 36.96
N ALA A 354 5.13 -12.86 36.60
CA ALA A 354 6.21 -12.43 35.70
C ALA A 354 5.73 -12.48 34.23
N GLN A 355 5.03 -11.40 33.82
CA GLN A 355 4.77 -11.06 32.41
C GLN A 355 5.89 -10.22 31.82
#